data_9d9002b49a664a9ea4ece2e61547dc0c
#
_entry.id   9d9002b49a664a9ea4ece2e61547dc0c
#
_cell.length_a   1.000
_cell.length_b   1.000
_cell.length_c   1.000
_cell.angle_alpha   90.00
_cell.angle_beta   90.00
_cell.angle_gamma   90.00
#
_symmetry.space_group_name_H-M   'P 1'
#
loop_
_entity.id
_entity.type
_entity.pdbx_description
1 polymer ?
#
loop_
_entity_poly.entity_id
_entity_poly.type
_entity_poly.pdbx_seq_one_letter_code
_entity_poly.pdbx_strand_id
1 'polypeptide(L)'
;MTILHVSAVKNWGGGENHIENLCFELKETNPEVKNIVLCVENGLFHSRLQKTDIAFETAPLAYNLDFRFSRKIISICKTHNVDLIHIHDPSAIALSIIADKFYNLPPFVFSKKTSFPIKPKKFTRYKYNYSKIKKYLCVSKETERVTAESIIDKDKLITIYHGTNLKNKSSDTPFLLREKYGIDSSKKIVGIIGNHIRAKNFETLVETVNIIINKEKRKDILFVQIGNYTDRTADLLDSVKNYGLDKDILFLGYTANASNFIPQFDCLLVTSQSEGIPQVIFESFYHKKPVISTSVGGIPEIIEDGINGLLAPKHNPEILAEKLIHLFDNTALISQFTTLSHEKQLSQYTTTIMAQKTLEQYKKIIDGKS
;
A
#
# COMPACT_ATOMS: atom_id res chain seq x y z
N MET A 1 -0.35 27.14 -4.93
CA MET A 1 -1.65 26.45 -4.74
C MET A 1 -1.67 25.73 -3.40
N THR A 2 -2.84 25.62 -2.78
CA THR A 2 -3.01 24.97 -1.47
C THR A 2 -3.87 23.72 -1.63
N ILE A 3 -3.34 22.56 -1.25
CA ILE A 3 -4.01 21.28 -1.34
C ILE A 3 -4.35 20.76 0.07
N LEU A 4 -5.60 20.41 0.29
CA LEU A 4 -6.02 19.73 1.51
C LEU A 4 -6.14 18.22 1.28
N HIS A 5 -5.27 17.43 1.89
CA HIS A 5 -5.34 15.97 1.90
C HIS A 5 -6.23 15.51 3.05
N VAL A 6 -7.28 14.76 2.76
CA VAL A 6 -8.25 14.30 3.77
C VAL A 6 -8.16 12.78 3.93
N SER A 7 -7.80 12.33 5.13
CA SER A 7 -7.85 10.92 5.55
C SER A 7 -8.67 10.75 6.81
N ALA A 8 -9.70 9.92 6.74
CA ALA A 8 -10.59 9.56 7.83
C ALA A 8 -10.27 8.16 8.41
N VAL A 9 -9.00 7.75 8.33
CA VAL A 9 -8.50 6.46 8.81
C VAL A 9 -7.74 6.66 10.12
N LYS A 10 -8.04 5.83 11.13
CA LYS A 10 -7.37 5.86 12.45
C LYS A 10 -6.04 5.13 12.46
N ASN A 11 -5.91 4.10 11.62
CA ASN A 11 -4.74 3.24 11.56
C ASN A 11 -3.67 3.81 10.62
N TRP A 12 -2.49 3.21 10.65
CA TRP A 12 -1.41 3.44 9.71
C TRP A 12 -1.29 2.27 8.73
N GLY A 13 -1.11 2.58 7.46
CA GLY A 13 -0.93 1.57 6.43
C GLY A 13 -0.39 2.17 5.13
N GLY A 14 -0.42 1.40 4.04
CA GLY A 14 0.06 1.84 2.73
C GLY A 14 -0.66 3.07 2.19
N GLY A 15 -1.92 3.29 2.60
CA GLY A 15 -2.70 4.45 2.22
C GLY A 15 -2.16 5.76 2.81
N GLU A 16 -1.81 5.75 4.08
CA GLU A 16 -1.29 6.91 4.82
C GLU A 16 0.18 7.16 4.45
N ASN A 17 0.97 6.10 4.26
CA ASN A 17 2.32 6.17 3.73
C ASN A 17 2.36 6.83 2.33
N HIS A 18 1.37 6.56 1.49
CA HIS A 18 1.24 7.24 0.19
C HIS A 18 1.01 8.75 0.36
N ILE A 19 0.17 9.18 1.33
CA ILE A 19 -0.08 10.61 1.60
C ILE A 19 1.22 11.29 2.05
N GLU A 20 1.90 10.68 3.01
CA GLU A 20 3.17 11.18 3.54
C GLU A 20 4.22 11.35 2.44
N ASN A 21 4.43 10.30 1.64
CA ASN A 21 5.37 10.33 0.52
C ASN A 21 5.01 11.40 -0.52
N LEU A 22 3.73 11.56 -0.85
CA LEU A 22 3.28 12.58 -1.79
C LEU A 22 3.54 14.00 -1.26
N CYS A 23 3.21 14.25 0.02
CA CYS A 23 3.42 15.55 0.63
C CYS A 23 4.92 15.89 0.73
N PHE A 24 5.77 14.96 1.11
CA PHE A 24 7.22 15.15 1.13
C PHE A 24 7.77 15.46 -0.25
N GLU A 25 7.44 14.67 -1.24
CA GLU A 25 7.96 14.84 -2.59
C GLU A 25 7.50 16.16 -3.20
N LEU A 26 6.23 16.54 -3.03
CA LEU A 26 5.73 17.83 -3.52
C LEU A 26 6.40 19.01 -2.80
N LYS A 27 6.67 18.90 -1.50
CA LYS A 27 7.38 19.96 -0.76
C LYS A 27 8.81 20.15 -1.27
N GLU A 28 9.51 19.06 -1.60
CA GLU A 28 10.88 19.14 -2.09
C GLU A 28 10.97 19.62 -3.54
N THR A 29 10.08 19.13 -4.41
CA THR A 29 10.15 19.41 -5.84
C THR A 29 9.36 20.64 -6.27
N ASN A 30 8.36 21.04 -5.49
CA ASN A 30 7.45 22.15 -5.79
C ASN A 30 7.07 22.90 -4.49
N PRO A 31 8.01 23.64 -3.87
CA PRO A 31 7.80 24.29 -2.56
C PRO A 31 6.70 25.34 -2.56
N GLU A 32 6.29 25.83 -3.74
CA GLU A 32 5.14 26.73 -3.89
C GLU A 32 3.78 26.02 -3.67
N VAL A 33 3.75 24.69 -3.64
CA VAL A 33 2.56 23.88 -3.38
C VAL A 33 2.44 23.65 -1.87
N LYS A 34 1.47 24.28 -1.24
CA LYS A 34 1.18 24.08 0.18
C LYS A 34 0.31 22.84 0.36
N ASN A 35 0.82 21.85 1.06
CA ASN A 35 0.08 20.63 1.40
C ASN A 35 -0.32 20.68 2.89
N ILE A 36 -1.60 20.44 3.18
CA ILE A 36 -2.14 20.34 4.55
C ILE A 36 -2.84 19.00 4.67
N VAL A 37 -2.51 18.21 5.68
CA VAL A 37 -3.15 16.93 5.94
C VAL A 37 -4.17 17.06 7.04
N LEU A 38 -5.44 16.71 6.78
CA LEU A 38 -6.43 16.50 7.82
C LEU A 38 -6.52 15.00 8.12
N CYS A 39 -6.21 14.64 9.36
CA CYS A 39 -6.25 13.27 9.85
C CYS A 39 -7.11 13.13 11.12
N VAL A 40 -7.36 11.87 11.51
CA VAL A 40 -8.11 11.57 12.72
C VAL A 40 -7.27 11.84 13.97
N GLU A 41 -7.80 12.62 14.88
CA GLU A 41 -7.19 12.94 16.17
C GLU A 41 -6.89 11.66 16.97
N ASN A 42 -5.70 11.59 17.59
CA ASN A 42 -5.22 10.45 18.37
C ASN A 42 -5.13 9.11 17.58
N GLY A 43 -5.11 9.18 16.24
CA GLY A 43 -4.83 8.02 15.38
C GLY A 43 -3.33 7.79 15.18
N LEU A 44 -2.96 6.61 14.64
CA LEU A 44 -1.55 6.30 14.36
C LEU A 44 -0.95 7.24 13.33
N PHE A 45 -1.73 7.69 12.33
CA PHE A 45 -1.28 8.66 11.35
C PHE A 45 -1.01 10.04 11.99
N HIS A 46 -1.87 10.49 12.92
CA HIS A 46 -1.61 11.71 13.71
C HIS A 46 -0.27 11.63 14.45
N SER A 47 -0.06 10.54 15.22
CA SER A 47 1.20 10.36 15.98
C SER A 47 2.45 10.32 15.08
N ARG A 48 2.30 9.90 13.83
CA ARG A 48 3.39 9.89 12.86
C ARG A 48 3.63 11.29 12.29
N LEU A 49 2.58 12.01 11.90
CA LEU A 49 2.70 13.37 11.36
C LEU A 49 3.35 14.34 12.35
N GLN A 50 3.13 14.15 13.66
CA GLN A 50 3.82 14.92 14.71
C GLN A 50 5.36 14.80 14.68
N LYS A 51 5.89 13.78 14.03
CA LYS A 51 7.35 13.53 13.88
C LYS A 51 7.87 13.98 12.51
N THR A 52 7.06 14.65 11.72
CA THR A 52 7.39 15.16 10.39
C THR A 52 7.22 16.67 10.34
N ASP A 53 7.69 17.27 9.29
CA ASP A 53 7.50 18.71 9.00
C ASP A 53 6.34 18.96 8.02
N ILE A 54 5.47 17.96 7.81
CA ILE A 54 4.23 18.11 7.03
C ILE A 54 3.22 18.90 7.85
N ALA A 55 2.67 19.96 7.26
CA ALA A 55 1.57 20.69 7.90
C ALA A 55 0.33 19.81 8.03
N PHE A 56 -0.21 19.71 9.22
CA PHE A 56 -1.41 18.90 9.47
C PHE A 56 -2.36 19.57 10.47
N GLU A 57 -3.60 19.13 10.38
CA GLU A 57 -4.69 19.46 11.28
C GLU A 57 -5.40 18.17 11.69
N THR A 58 -6.06 18.17 12.83
CA THR A 58 -6.77 17.00 13.34
C THR A 58 -8.24 17.27 13.57
N ALA A 59 -9.03 16.22 13.50
CA ALA A 59 -10.42 16.25 13.93
C ALA A 59 -10.83 14.94 14.59
N PRO A 60 -11.73 14.98 15.58
CA PRO A 60 -12.28 13.77 16.17
C PRO A 60 -13.14 13.00 15.16
N LEU A 61 -13.10 11.67 15.22
CA LEU A 61 -13.93 10.78 14.43
C LEU A 61 -14.45 9.65 15.32
N ALA A 62 -15.52 9.93 16.08
CA ALA A 62 -16.12 8.92 16.95
C ALA A 62 -16.97 7.90 16.18
N TYR A 63 -17.62 8.31 15.10
CA TYR A 63 -18.46 7.50 14.22
C TYR A 63 -18.31 7.93 12.76
N ASN A 64 -18.77 7.08 11.82
CA ASN A 64 -18.46 7.23 10.38
C ASN A 64 -18.88 8.55 9.72
N LEU A 65 -19.88 9.26 10.27
CA LEU A 65 -20.38 10.53 9.76
C LEU A 65 -20.28 11.64 10.83
N ASP A 66 -19.15 11.75 11.49
CA ASP A 66 -18.93 12.73 12.55
C ASP A 66 -18.88 14.16 11.97
N PHE A 67 -19.90 14.95 12.26
CA PHE A 67 -20.03 16.33 11.79
C PHE A 67 -18.87 17.25 12.23
N ARG A 68 -18.20 16.93 13.33
CA ARG A 68 -17.03 17.69 13.78
C ARG A 68 -15.90 17.63 12.77
N PHE A 69 -15.71 16.45 12.16
CA PHE A 69 -14.73 16.26 11.08
C PHE A 69 -15.10 17.09 9.84
N SER A 70 -16.37 17.07 9.42
CA SER A 70 -16.87 17.88 8.30
C SER A 70 -16.73 19.38 8.54
N ARG A 71 -17.03 19.85 9.77
CA ARG A 71 -16.80 21.26 10.16
C ARG A 71 -15.32 21.65 10.09
N LYS A 72 -14.42 20.74 10.45
CA LYS A 72 -12.98 20.99 10.37
C LYS A 72 -12.52 21.14 8.91
N ILE A 73 -13.05 20.34 7.97
CA ILE A 73 -12.80 20.51 6.53
C ILE A 73 -13.18 21.95 6.10
N ILE A 74 -14.37 22.42 6.46
CA ILE A 74 -14.82 23.79 6.15
C ILE A 74 -13.87 24.84 6.74
N SER A 75 -13.51 24.68 8.01
CA SER A 75 -12.60 25.60 8.71
C SER A 75 -11.26 25.73 8.00
N ILE A 76 -10.63 24.59 7.66
CA ILE A 76 -9.35 24.56 6.96
C ILE A 76 -9.46 25.24 5.60
N CYS A 77 -10.51 24.93 4.83
CA CYS A 77 -10.72 25.52 3.51
C CYS A 77 -10.82 27.04 3.57
N LYS A 78 -11.50 27.58 4.60
CA LYS A 78 -11.63 29.03 4.82
C LYS A 78 -10.31 29.68 5.27
N THR A 79 -9.64 29.05 6.25
CA THR A 79 -8.45 29.64 6.88
C THR A 79 -7.26 29.66 5.93
N HIS A 80 -7.12 28.62 5.10
CA HIS A 80 -5.94 28.42 4.25
C HIS A 80 -6.19 28.70 2.76
N ASN A 81 -7.39 29.14 2.37
CA ASN A 81 -7.77 29.38 0.96
C ASN A 81 -7.42 28.16 0.10
N VAL A 82 -7.98 26.98 0.46
CA VAL A 82 -7.71 25.71 -0.23
C VAL A 82 -8.22 25.76 -1.66
N ASP A 83 -7.38 25.40 -2.62
CA ASP A 83 -7.71 25.37 -4.05
C ASP A 83 -8.29 24.01 -4.49
N LEU A 84 -7.90 22.93 -3.81
CA LEU A 84 -8.30 21.55 -4.15
C LEU A 84 -8.26 20.64 -2.93
N ILE A 85 -9.23 19.73 -2.83
CA ILE A 85 -9.27 18.68 -1.79
C ILE A 85 -8.90 17.33 -2.41
N HIS A 86 -7.82 16.71 -1.93
CA HIS A 86 -7.44 15.35 -2.27
C HIS A 86 -7.91 14.37 -1.19
N ILE A 87 -8.85 13.52 -1.54
CA ILE A 87 -9.53 12.57 -0.66
C ILE A 87 -8.86 11.20 -0.78
N HIS A 88 -8.54 10.55 0.34
CA HIS A 88 -7.72 9.35 0.34
C HIS A 88 -8.43 8.05 0.77
N ASP A 89 -9.68 8.17 1.25
CA ASP A 89 -10.48 7.00 1.66
C ASP A 89 -11.99 7.24 1.48
N PRO A 90 -12.79 6.14 1.46
CA PRO A 90 -14.23 6.23 1.24
C PRO A 90 -15.02 6.96 2.33
N SER A 91 -14.54 7.00 3.56
CA SER A 91 -15.19 7.72 4.67
C SER A 91 -14.97 9.22 4.49
N ALA A 92 -13.76 9.62 4.12
CA ALA A 92 -13.42 11.01 3.81
C ALA A 92 -14.26 11.58 2.65
N ILE A 93 -14.65 10.76 1.62
CA ILE A 93 -15.59 11.22 0.59
C ILE A 93 -16.93 11.64 1.23
N ALA A 94 -17.51 10.79 2.09
CA ALA A 94 -18.80 11.07 2.71
C ALA A 94 -18.75 12.35 3.58
N LEU A 95 -17.70 12.49 4.38
CA LEU A 95 -17.48 13.66 5.25
C LEU A 95 -17.26 14.94 4.43
N SER A 96 -16.54 14.87 3.31
CA SER A 96 -16.34 16.01 2.41
C SER A 96 -17.64 16.40 1.69
N ILE A 97 -18.47 15.43 1.29
CA ILE A 97 -19.81 15.71 0.73
C ILE A 97 -20.71 16.40 1.75
N ILE A 98 -20.71 15.94 3.01
CA ILE A 98 -21.45 16.61 4.08
C ILE A 98 -20.97 18.04 4.24
N ALA A 99 -19.69 18.27 4.30
CA ALA A 99 -19.11 19.61 4.41
C ALA A 99 -19.50 20.51 3.23
N ASP A 100 -19.50 19.98 1.99
CA ASP A 100 -19.89 20.71 0.78
C ASP A 100 -21.37 21.13 0.76
N LYS A 101 -22.25 20.42 1.47
CA LYS A 101 -23.67 20.82 1.62
C LYS A 101 -23.86 22.08 2.47
N PHE A 102 -22.90 22.39 3.34
CA PHE A 102 -22.96 23.56 4.22
C PHE A 102 -22.05 24.71 3.77
N TYR A 103 -21.07 24.42 2.94
CA TYR A 103 -20.14 25.40 2.41
C TYR A 103 -19.63 24.96 1.05
N ASN A 104 -19.69 25.82 0.05
CA ASN A 104 -19.23 25.49 -1.31
C ASN A 104 -17.71 25.23 -1.32
N LEU A 105 -17.33 23.96 -1.22
CA LEU A 105 -15.94 23.53 -1.16
C LEU A 105 -15.27 23.60 -2.55
N PRO A 106 -13.92 23.67 -2.61
CA PRO A 106 -13.17 23.52 -3.86
C PRO A 106 -13.35 22.14 -4.48
N PRO A 107 -12.89 21.91 -5.74
CA PRO A 107 -13.01 20.61 -6.41
C PRO A 107 -12.29 19.51 -5.65
N PHE A 108 -12.74 18.26 -5.88
CA PHE A 108 -12.19 17.06 -5.25
C PHE A 108 -11.40 16.21 -6.25
N VAL A 109 -10.32 15.62 -5.77
CA VAL A 109 -9.63 14.47 -6.37
C VAL A 109 -9.77 13.30 -5.40
N PHE A 110 -9.95 12.10 -5.90
CA PHE A 110 -10.03 10.91 -5.07
C PHE A 110 -8.99 9.86 -5.46
N SER A 111 -8.16 9.43 -4.50
CA SER A 111 -7.24 8.30 -4.66
C SER A 111 -7.91 6.96 -4.38
N LYS A 112 -8.03 6.13 -5.40
CA LYS A 112 -8.52 4.74 -5.29
C LYS A 112 -7.34 3.80 -5.20
N LYS A 113 -7.15 3.21 -4.01
CA LYS A 113 -5.92 2.47 -3.65
C LYS A 113 -6.08 0.94 -3.61
N THR A 114 -7.28 0.44 -3.87
CA THR A 114 -7.59 -1.00 -3.82
C THR A 114 -8.40 -1.42 -5.04
N SER A 115 -8.21 -2.65 -5.50
CA SER A 115 -8.99 -3.26 -6.58
C SER A 115 -10.33 -3.86 -6.12
N PHE A 116 -10.77 -3.59 -4.89
CA PHE A 116 -12.12 -3.99 -4.48
C PHE A 116 -13.19 -3.21 -5.24
N PRO A 117 -14.20 -3.91 -5.83
CA PRO A 117 -15.33 -3.29 -6.48
C PRO A 117 -16.07 -2.33 -5.55
N ILE A 118 -16.57 -1.23 -6.12
CA ILE A 118 -17.46 -0.30 -5.42
C ILE A 118 -18.84 -0.97 -5.27
N LYS A 119 -19.31 -1.13 -4.04
CA LYS A 119 -20.61 -1.78 -3.78
C LYS A 119 -21.75 -1.06 -4.52
N PRO A 120 -22.66 -1.78 -5.23
CA PRO A 120 -23.70 -1.19 -6.07
C PRO A 120 -24.91 -0.66 -5.27
N LYS A 121 -24.68 -0.10 -4.07
CA LYS A 121 -25.72 0.51 -3.24
C LYS A 121 -25.97 1.95 -3.70
N LYS A 122 -27.22 2.41 -3.73
CA LYS A 122 -27.66 3.75 -4.18
C LYS A 122 -26.82 4.88 -3.56
N PHE A 123 -26.64 4.87 -2.24
CA PHE A 123 -25.83 5.87 -1.54
C PHE A 123 -24.34 5.80 -1.92
N THR A 124 -23.79 4.59 -2.09
CA THR A 124 -22.39 4.40 -2.51
C THR A 124 -22.18 4.93 -3.94
N ARG A 125 -23.09 4.61 -4.86
CA ARG A 125 -23.03 5.15 -6.24
C ARG A 125 -23.12 6.67 -6.27
N TYR A 126 -24.05 7.28 -5.50
CA TYR A 126 -24.14 8.72 -5.36
C TYR A 126 -22.81 9.33 -4.87
N LYS A 127 -22.25 8.76 -3.79
CA LYS A 127 -21.02 9.22 -3.18
C LYS A 127 -19.83 9.22 -4.17
N TYR A 128 -19.66 8.13 -4.89
CA TYR A 128 -18.59 7.99 -5.86
C TYR A 128 -18.82 8.73 -7.18
N ASN A 129 -20.02 9.23 -7.46
CA ASN A 129 -20.30 10.05 -8.62
C ASN A 129 -20.67 11.50 -8.25
N TYR A 130 -20.19 11.95 -7.10
CA TYR A 130 -20.43 13.30 -6.65
C TYR A 130 -19.77 14.33 -7.58
N SER A 131 -20.53 15.37 -7.98
CA SER A 131 -20.13 16.33 -9.04
C SER A 131 -18.81 17.05 -8.79
N LYS A 132 -18.44 17.26 -7.52
CA LYS A 132 -17.18 17.88 -7.13
C LYS A 132 -15.95 16.98 -7.36
N ILE A 133 -16.13 15.66 -7.50
CA ILE A 133 -15.00 14.76 -7.84
C ILE A 133 -14.68 14.97 -9.32
N LYS A 134 -13.53 15.55 -9.60
CA LYS A 134 -13.03 15.86 -10.95
C LYS A 134 -12.14 14.79 -11.51
N LYS A 135 -11.33 14.11 -10.67
CA LYS A 135 -10.48 12.98 -11.10
C LYS A 135 -10.43 11.89 -10.01
N TYR A 136 -10.26 10.65 -10.48
CA TYR A 136 -9.98 9.46 -9.70
C TYR A 136 -8.56 9.00 -10.04
N LEU A 137 -7.66 9.09 -9.07
CA LEU A 137 -6.28 8.61 -9.24
C LEU A 137 -6.25 7.14 -8.79
N CYS A 138 -6.22 6.25 -9.76
CA CYS A 138 -6.19 4.80 -9.53
C CYS A 138 -4.75 4.32 -9.48
N VAL A 139 -4.41 3.50 -8.47
CA VAL A 139 -3.03 3.06 -8.26
C VAL A 139 -2.54 1.99 -9.23
N SER A 140 -3.43 1.47 -10.06
CA SER A 140 -3.13 0.49 -11.11
C SER A 140 -4.23 0.52 -12.19
N LYS A 141 -3.94 -0.01 -13.38
CA LYS A 141 -4.92 -0.17 -14.46
C LYS A 141 -6.08 -1.08 -14.03
N GLU A 142 -5.79 -2.13 -13.28
CA GLU A 142 -6.84 -3.01 -12.73
C GLU A 142 -7.74 -2.25 -11.73
N THR A 143 -7.15 -1.39 -10.87
CA THR A 143 -7.94 -0.53 -9.98
C THR A 143 -8.81 0.44 -10.78
N GLU A 144 -8.29 1.00 -11.87
CA GLU A 144 -9.03 1.86 -12.80
C GLU A 144 -10.18 1.08 -13.46
N ARG A 145 -9.90 -0.09 -14.03
CA ARG A 145 -10.89 -0.97 -14.67
C ARG A 145 -12.07 -1.30 -13.73
N VAL A 146 -11.75 -1.77 -12.52
CA VAL A 146 -12.78 -2.12 -11.51
C VAL A 146 -13.57 -0.88 -11.07
N THR A 147 -12.91 0.28 -10.97
CA THR A 147 -13.57 1.53 -10.58
C THR A 147 -14.50 2.01 -11.68
N ALA A 148 -14.12 1.87 -12.95
CA ALA A 148 -14.91 2.26 -14.12
C ALA A 148 -16.29 1.57 -14.21
N GLU A 149 -16.47 0.41 -13.58
CA GLU A 149 -17.76 -0.29 -13.50
C GLU A 149 -18.83 0.51 -12.72
N SER A 150 -18.39 1.41 -11.83
CA SER A 150 -19.28 2.17 -10.94
C SER A 150 -19.28 3.68 -11.19
N ILE A 151 -18.36 4.20 -11.99
CA ILE A 151 -18.24 5.62 -12.31
C ILE A 151 -18.95 5.91 -13.63
N ILE A 152 -19.79 6.95 -13.64
CA ILE A 152 -20.58 7.35 -14.81
C ILE A 152 -19.65 7.99 -15.86
N ASP A 153 -18.85 8.96 -15.44
CA ASP A 153 -17.92 9.68 -16.30
C ASP A 153 -16.52 9.06 -16.20
N LYS A 154 -16.22 8.17 -17.15
CA LYS A 154 -14.98 7.40 -17.15
C LYS A 154 -13.74 8.23 -17.49
N ASP A 155 -13.90 9.40 -18.13
CA ASP A 155 -12.79 10.29 -18.48
C ASP A 155 -12.16 10.95 -17.24
N LYS A 156 -12.84 10.83 -16.09
CA LYS A 156 -12.29 11.22 -14.79
C LYS A 156 -11.29 10.23 -14.20
N LEU A 157 -11.20 9.03 -14.75
CA LEU A 157 -10.30 7.98 -14.25
C LEU A 157 -8.91 8.15 -14.89
N ILE A 158 -7.88 7.98 -14.07
CA ILE A 158 -6.48 7.95 -14.53
C ILE A 158 -5.66 7.04 -13.62
N THR A 159 -4.79 6.25 -14.23
CA THR A 159 -3.82 5.45 -13.47
C THR A 159 -2.57 6.26 -13.14
N ILE A 160 -2.26 6.35 -11.84
CA ILE A 160 -1.00 6.87 -11.30
C ILE A 160 -0.46 5.85 -10.32
N TYR A 161 0.59 5.14 -10.71
CA TYR A 161 1.22 4.13 -9.87
C TYR A 161 1.83 4.73 -8.59
N HIS A 162 1.84 3.97 -7.53
CA HIS A 162 2.60 4.32 -6.34
C HIS A 162 4.10 4.41 -6.65
N GLY A 163 4.80 5.21 -5.87
CA GLY A 163 6.26 5.26 -5.89
C GLY A 163 6.84 4.86 -4.54
N THR A 164 8.09 4.43 -4.55
CA THR A 164 8.90 4.25 -3.34
C THR A 164 9.79 5.47 -3.17
N ASN A 165 9.84 5.99 -1.94
CA ASN A 165 10.76 7.07 -1.58
C ASN A 165 12.18 6.50 -1.51
N LEU A 166 13.03 6.90 -2.44
CA LEU A 166 14.42 6.43 -2.55
C LEU A 166 15.35 7.16 -1.57
N LYS A 167 15.05 8.43 -1.24
CA LYS A 167 15.91 9.30 -0.45
C LYS A 167 15.93 8.93 1.05
N ASN A 168 14.81 8.45 1.57
CA ASN A 168 14.62 8.19 3.00
C ASN A 168 14.60 6.69 3.34
N LYS A 169 15.06 5.82 2.44
CA LYS A 169 15.20 4.39 2.73
C LYS A 169 16.52 4.14 3.43
N SER A 170 16.52 4.33 4.75
CA SER A 170 17.61 3.84 5.60
C SER A 170 17.72 2.32 5.47
N SER A 171 18.95 1.83 5.36
CA SER A 171 19.27 0.41 5.53
C SER A 171 19.29 0.01 7.01
N ASP A 172 19.12 0.96 7.93
CA ASP A 172 19.18 0.69 9.35
C ASP A 172 17.98 -0.12 9.79
N THR A 173 18.23 -1.37 10.11
CA THR A 173 17.22 -2.25 10.66
C THR A 173 17.21 -2.14 12.18
N PRO A 174 16.06 -2.31 12.86
CA PRO A 174 16.01 -2.30 14.32
C PRO A 174 16.93 -3.36 14.96
N PHE A 175 17.17 -4.46 14.25
CA PHE A 175 18.06 -5.55 14.65
C PHE A 175 18.32 -6.48 13.46
N LEU A 176 19.41 -7.27 13.57
CA LEU A 176 19.70 -8.31 12.59
C LEU A 176 18.94 -9.58 12.95
N LEU A 177 18.13 -10.09 11.98
CA LEU A 177 17.27 -11.27 12.16
C LEU A 177 18.11 -12.50 12.56
N ARG A 178 19.23 -12.72 11.85
CA ARG A 178 20.08 -13.89 12.09
C ARG A 178 20.65 -13.90 13.49
N GLU A 179 21.14 -12.77 13.97
CA GLU A 179 21.72 -12.63 15.31
C GLU A 179 20.65 -12.78 16.40
N LYS A 180 19.52 -12.05 16.26
CA LYS A 180 18.49 -12.02 17.29
C LYS A 180 17.80 -13.36 17.50
N TYR A 181 17.60 -14.13 16.41
CA TYR A 181 16.84 -15.38 16.44
C TYR A 181 17.71 -16.62 16.23
N GLY A 182 19.05 -16.48 16.22
CA GLY A 182 19.97 -17.61 16.03
C GLY A 182 19.77 -18.34 14.71
N ILE A 183 19.43 -17.61 13.63
CA ILE A 183 19.17 -18.22 12.32
C ILE A 183 20.49 -18.66 11.68
N ASP A 184 20.59 -19.95 11.38
CA ASP A 184 21.75 -20.52 10.71
C ASP A 184 22.05 -19.81 9.38
N SER A 185 23.32 -19.57 9.09
CA SER A 185 23.77 -18.87 7.88
C SER A 185 23.41 -19.60 6.59
N SER A 186 23.24 -20.93 6.63
CA SER A 186 22.83 -21.74 5.48
C SER A 186 21.36 -21.58 5.13
N LYS A 187 20.49 -21.11 6.05
CA LYS A 187 19.06 -20.94 5.77
C LYS A 187 18.79 -19.76 4.85
N LYS A 188 17.89 -19.95 3.90
CA LYS A 188 17.30 -18.88 3.09
C LYS A 188 16.14 -18.24 3.84
N ILE A 189 16.11 -16.92 3.93
CA ILE A 189 15.05 -16.16 4.61
C ILE A 189 14.04 -15.66 3.58
N VAL A 190 12.82 -16.15 3.65
CA VAL A 190 11.67 -15.64 2.89
C VAL A 190 10.91 -14.64 3.74
N GLY A 191 10.89 -13.38 3.33
CA GLY A 191 10.19 -12.31 4.05
C GLY A 191 8.75 -12.16 3.59
N ILE A 192 7.83 -11.93 4.53
CA ILE A 192 6.43 -11.62 4.29
C ILE A 192 6.07 -10.38 5.13
N ILE A 193 5.66 -9.28 4.49
CA ILE A 193 5.28 -8.06 5.18
C ILE A 193 3.81 -7.74 4.93
N GLY A 194 3.04 -7.69 6.01
CA GLY A 194 1.62 -7.34 5.96
C GLY A 194 0.88 -7.72 7.23
N ASN A 195 -0.22 -7.01 7.51
CA ASN A 195 -1.09 -7.31 8.64
C ASN A 195 -1.92 -8.57 8.37
N HIS A 196 -2.36 -9.27 9.42
CA HIS A 196 -3.17 -10.49 9.34
C HIS A 196 -4.62 -10.17 8.94
N ILE A 197 -4.81 -9.60 7.76
CA ILE A 197 -6.10 -9.23 7.20
C ILE A 197 -6.49 -10.17 6.05
N ARG A 198 -7.79 -10.29 5.79
CA ARG A 198 -8.33 -11.16 4.73
C ARG A 198 -7.64 -10.96 3.37
N ALA A 199 -7.31 -9.71 3.01
CA ALA A 199 -6.70 -9.41 1.71
C ALA A 199 -5.33 -10.09 1.52
N LYS A 200 -4.57 -10.32 2.60
CA LYS A 200 -3.22 -10.91 2.57
C LYS A 200 -3.22 -12.44 2.47
N ASN A 201 -4.34 -13.08 2.83
CA ASN A 201 -4.56 -14.53 2.66
C ASN A 201 -3.41 -15.39 3.22
N PHE A 202 -3.13 -15.23 4.51
CA PHE A 202 -2.05 -15.99 5.17
C PHE A 202 -2.37 -17.48 5.36
N GLU A 203 -3.61 -17.88 5.15
CA GLU A 203 -3.99 -19.28 5.01
C GLU A 203 -3.19 -19.93 3.86
N THR A 204 -3.16 -19.27 2.68
CA THR A 204 -2.33 -19.74 1.55
C THR A 204 -0.82 -19.71 1.88
N LEU A 205 -0.35 -18.76 2.70
CA LEU A 205 1.04 -18.77 3.16
C LEU A 205 1.34 -20.05 3.95
N VAL A 206 0.53 -20.37 4.97
CA VAL A 206 0.77 -21.54 5.84
C VAL A 206 0.73 -22.84 5.02
N GLU A 207 -0.20 -22.96 4.09
CA GLU A 207 -0.26 -24.11 3.18
C GLU A 207 0.97 -24.21 2.28
N THR A 208 1.45 -23.07 1.73
CA THR A 208 2.69 -23.02 0.93
C THR A 208 3.89 -23.49 1.75
N VAL A 209 4.02 -22.99 2.99
CA VAL A 209 5.10 -23.41 3.89
C VAL A 209 4.98 -24.89 4.24
N ASN A 210 3.78 -25.40 4.50
CA ASN A 210 3.55 -26.83 4.76
C ASN A 210 4.01 -27.71 3.59
N ILE A 211 3.74 -27.29 2.35
CA ILE A 211 4.24 -28.02 1.17
C ILE A 211 5.78 -28.00 1.15
N ILE A 212 6.40 -26.85 1.26
CA ILE A 212 7.85 -26.68 1.18
C ILE A 212 8.56 -27.50 2.26
N ILE A 213 8.11 -27.38 3.52
CA ILE A 213 8.79 -27.95 4.67
C ILE A 213 8.45 -29.43 4.85
N ASN A 214 7.18 -29.80 4.72
CA ASN A 214 6.72 -31.15 5.08
C ASN A 214 6.63 -32.11 3.90
N LYS A 215 6.29 -31.63 2.68
CA LYS A 215 6.26 -32.49 1.47
C LYS A 215 7.61 -32.48 0.77
N GLU A 216 8.15 -31.30 0.45
CA GLU A 216 9.40 -31.15 -0.32
C GLU A 216 10.68 -31.25 0.54
N LYS A 217 10.52 -31.30 1.88
CA LYS A 217 11.61 -31.47 2.86
C LYS A 217 12.69 -30.36 2.82
N ARG A 218 12.36 -29.16 2.33
CA ARG A 218 13.27 -28.01 2.22
C ARG A 218 13.44 -27.34 3.59
N LYS A 219 14.21 -27.95 4.48
CA LYS A 219 14.52 -27.46 5.82
C LYS A 219 15.56 -26.31 5.83
N ASP A 220 16.13 -26.00 4.68
CA ASP A 220 17.04 -24.86 4.45
C ASP A 220 16.31 -23.51 4.29
N ILE A 221 14.97 -23.47 4.32
CA ILE A 221 14.16 -22.27 4.15
C ILE A 221 13.50 -21.91 5.49
N LEU A 222 13.55 -20.62 5.84
CA LEU A 222 12.84 -20.04 7.00
C LEU A 222 11.96 -18.90 6.52
N PHE A 223 10.73 -18.85 7.01
CA PHE A 223 9.78 -17.80 6.71
C PHE A 223 9.71 -16.78 7.84
N VAL A 224 9.77 -15.49 7.52
CA VAL A 224 9.69 -14.40 8.51
C VAL A 224 8.54 -13.48 8.15
N GLN A 225 7.51 -13.47 8.98
CA GLN A 225 6.32 -12.66 8.80
C GLN A 225 6.35 -11.45 9.74
N ILE A 226 6.11 -10.23 9.18
CA ILE A 226 6.09 -8.97 9.93
C ILE A 226 4.79 -8.25 9.64
N GLY A 227 4.01 -7.94 10.69
CA GLY A 227 2.76 -7.19 10.58
C GLY A 227 1.88 -7.32 11.80
N ASN A 228 0.86 -6.46 11.91
CA ASN A 228 -0.07 -6.48 13.02
C ASN A 228 -0.88 -7.76 13.07
N TYR A 229 -1.05 -8.28 14.27
CA TYR A 229 -2.02 -9.32 14.59
C TYR A 229 -3.44 -8.74 14.59
N THR A 230 -4.40 -9.57 14.23
CA THR A 230 -5.83 -9.24 14.20
C THR A 230 -6.62 -10.40 14.81
N ASP A 231 -7.95 -10.33 14.81
CA ASP A 231 -8.86 -11.41 15.17
C ASP A 231 -8.63 -12.72 14.38
N ARG A 232 -8.03 -12.61 13.17
CA ARG A 232 -7.70 -13.78 12.32
C ARG A 232 -6.40 -14.48 12.71
N THR A 233 -5.62 -13.92 13.63
CA THR A 233 -4.29 -14.45 13.97
C THR A 233 -4.37 -15.77 14.74
N ALA A 234 -5.36 -15.94 15.59
CA ALA A 234 -5.51 -17.17 16.38
C ALA A 234 -5.64 -18.41 15.46
N ASP A 235 -6.58 -18.38 14.53
CA ASP A 235 -6.81 -19.48 13.57
C ASP A 235 -5.55 -19.78 12.73
N LEU A 236 -4.81 -18.73 12.38
CA LEU A 236 -3.56 -18.86 11.62
C LEU A 236 -2.48 -19.59 12.42
N LEU A 237 -2.29 -19.21 13.68
CA LEU A 237 -1.30 -19.83 14.57
C LEU A 237 -1.68 -21.29 14.91
N ASP A 238 -2.97 -21.58 15.07
CA ASP A 238 -3.44 -22.95 15.23
C ASP A 238 -3.13 -23.81 14.01
N SER A 239 -3.27 -23.27 12.79
CA SER A 239 -2.90 -23.97 11.57
C SER A 239 -1.39 -24.24 11.49
N VAL A 240 -0.55 -23.26 11.88
CA VAL A 240 0.90 -23.44 11.96
C VAL A 240 1.28 -24.57 12.90
N LYS A 241 0.67 -24.61 14.10
CA LYS A 241 0.89 -25.65 15.11
C LYS A 241 0.41 -27.02 14.62
N ASN A 242 -0.77 -27.09 14.00
CA ASN A 242 -1.32 -28.35 13.48
C ASN A 242 -0.43 -28.97 12.40
N TYR A 243 0.26 -28.16 11.60
CA TYR A 243 1.24 -28.63 10.60
C TYR A 243 2.65 -28.83 11.16
N GLY A 244 2.90 -28.50 12.46
CA GLY A 244 4.22 -28.61 13.09
C GLY A 244 5.25 -27.65 12.51
N LEU A 245 4.83 -26.43 12.13
CA LEU A 245 5.66 -25.42 11.45
C LEU A 245 6.19 -24.32 12.38
N ASP A 246 6.06 -24.49 13.71
CA ASP A 246 6.43 -23.47 14.70
C ASP A 246 7.91 -23.01 14.60
N LYS A 247 8.78 -23.87 14.07
CA LYS A 247 10.21 -23.57 13.88
C LYS A 247 10.55 -23.08 12.46
N ASP A 248 9.60 -23.12 11.55
CA ASP A 248 9.79 -22.81 10.13
C ASP A 248 9.14 -21.47 9.73
N ILE A 249 8.22 -20.94 10.56
CA ILE A 249 7.64 -19.60 10.41
C ILE A 249 7.87 -18.78 11.67
N LEU A 250 8.57 -17.66 11.53
CA LEU A 250 8.82 -16.72 12.59
C LEU A 250 7.87 -15.52 12.47
N PHE A 251 6.96 -15.35 13.42
CA PHE A 251 6.04 -14.22 13.48
C PHE A 251 6.59 -13.12 14.38
N LEU A 252 6.93 -11.96 13.82
CA LEU A 252 7.52 -10.85 14.57
C LEU A 252 6.49 -9.88 15.13
N GLY A 253 5.20 -10.01 14.71
CA GLY A 253 4.18 -9.04 15.06
C GLY A 253 4.43 -7.66 14.44
N TYR A 254 3.85 -6.63 15.01
CA TYR A 254 4.08 -5.25 14.58
C TYR A 254 5.53 -4.83 14.84
N THR A 255 6.18 -4.41 13.80
CA THR A 255 7.52 -3.81 13.88
C THR A 255 7.52 -2.51 13.08
N ALA A 256 7.89 -1.41 13.73
CA ALA A 256 8.01 -0.13 13.04
C ALA A 256 9.02 -0.22 11.90
N ASN A 257 8.70 0.42 10.76
CA ASN A 257 9.56 0.39 9.57
C ASN A 257 9.88 -1.04 9.08
N ALA A 258 8.87 -1.91 9.04
CA ALA A 258 9.02 -3.32 8.62
C ALA A 258 9.79 -3.48 7.30
N SER A 259 9.69 -2.53 6.37
CA SER A 259 10.43 -2.55 5.11
C SER A 259 11.95 -2.47 5.27
N ASN A 260 12.46 -1.99 6.42
CA ASN A 260 13.91 -1.97 6.69
C ASN A 260 14.50 -3.38 6.90
N PHE A 261 13.66 -4.40 7.07
CA PHE A 261 14.11 -5.80 7.11
C PHE A 261 14.30 -6.43 5.73
N ILE A 262 13.77 -5.81 4.65
CA ILE A 262 13.86 -6.36 3.29
C ILE A 262 15.30 -6.66 2.86
N PRO A 263 16.33 -5.84 3.18
CA PRO A 263 17.72 -6.18 2.86
C PRO A 263 18.20 -7.52 3.44
N GLN A 264 17.58 -8.00 4.52
CA GLN A 264 17.94 -9.25 5.18
C GLN A 264 17.21 -10.48 4.61
N PHE A 265 16.24 -10.29 3.69
CA PHE A 265 15.54 -11.39 3.03
C PHE A 265 16.32 -11.87 1.80
N ASP A 266 16.21 -13.15 1.50
CA ASP A 266 16.66 -13.73 0.24
C ASP A 266 15.57 -13.63 -0.84
N CYS A 267 14.28 -13.57 -0.45
CA CYS A 267 13.13 -13.37 -1.32
C CYS A 267 11.98 -12.73 -0.56
N LEU A 268 11.16 -11.91 -1.23
CA LEU A 268 9.86 -11.46 -0.72
C LEU A 268 8.75 -12.38 -1.28
N LEU A 269 7.88 -12.87 -0.40
CA LEU A 269 6.69 -13.63 -0.78
C LEU A 269 5.42 -12.83 -0.48
N VAL A 270 4.51 -12.74 -1.46
CA VAL A 270 3.19 -12.10 -1.34
C VAL A 270 2.10 -13.10 -1.72
N THR A 271 1.26 -13.47 -0.75
CA THR A 271 0.20 -14.48 -0.91
C THR A 271 -1.21 -13.88 -1.05
N SER A 272 -1.29 -12.58 -1.28
CA SER A 272 -2.54 -11.82 -1.24
C SER A 272 -3.60 -12.33 -2.21
N GLN A 273 -4.88 -12.21 -1.82
CA GLN A 273 -6.02 -12.50 -2.71
C GLN A 273 -6.61 -11.24 -3.36
N SER A 274 -6.21 -10.07 -2.91
CA SER A 274 -6.64 -8.78 -3.48
C SER A 274 -5.68 -7.67 -3.09
N GLU A 275 -5.21 -6.93 -4.09
CA GLU A 275 -4.32 -5.78 -3.93
C GLU A 275 -4.67 -4.68 -4.94
N GLY A 276 -4.26 -3.43 -4.64
CA GLY A 276 -3.98 -2.46 -5.68
C GLY A 276 -2.62 -2.79 -6.30
N ILE A 277 -1.55 -2.20 -5.74
CA ILE A 277 -0.17 -2.67 -5.85
C ILE A 277 0.45 -2.54 -4.47
N PRO A 278 0.95 -3.63 -3.87
CA PRO A 278 1.58 -3.55 -2.55
C PRO A 278 2.89 -2.77 -2.61
N GLN A 279 3.06 -1.76 -1.75
CA GLN A 279 4.30 -0.97 -1.71
C GLN A 279 5.55 -1.80 -1.42
N VAL A 280 5.39 -2.88 -0.65
CA VAL A 280 6.49 -3.79 -0.31
C VAL A 280 7.17 -4.41 -1.53
N ILE A 281 6.45 -4.56 -2.66
CA ILE A 281 7.04 -5.04 -3.91
C ILE A 281 8.02 -4.00 -4.46
N PHE A 282 7.64 -2.73 -4.52
CA PHE A 282 8.53 -1.66 -4.94
C PHE A 282 9.74 -1.50 -4.02
N GLU A 283 9.53 -1.68 -2.72
CA GLU A 283 10.61 -1.68 -1.73
C GLU A 283 11.57 -2.84 -1.94
N SER A 284 11.07 -4.04 -2.27
CA SER A 284 11.91 -5.20 -2.62
C SER A 284 12.70 -4.97 -3.90
N PHE A 285 12.09 -4.41 -4.93
CA PHE A 285 12.77 -4.04 -6.17
C PHE A 285 13.92 -3.05 -5.92
N TYR A 286 13.66 -2.03 -5.08
CA TYR A 286 14.69 -1.07 -4.69
C TYR A 286 15.88 -1.74 -4.00
N HIS A 287 15.62 -2.67 -3.09
CA HIS A 287 16.66 -3.42 -2.37
C HIS A 287 17.22 -4.62 -3.16
N LYS A 288 16.91 -4.73 -4.44
CA LYS A 288 17.36 -5.84 -5.31
C LYS A 288 17.04 -7.21 -4.69
N LYS A 289 15.80 -7.37 -4.20
CA LYS A 289 15.32 -8.65 -3.69
C LYS A 289 14.28 -9.21 -4.64
N PRO A 290 14.42 -10.50 -5.04
CA PRO A 290 13.45 -11.14 -5.92
C PRO A 290 12.09 -11.23 -5.24
N VAL A 291 11.03 -11.16 -6.03
CA VAL A 291 9.65 -11.22 -5.54
C VAL A 291 8.92 -12.40 -6.17
N ILE A 292 8.26 -13.18 -5.33
CA ILE A 292 7.25 -14.16 -5.74
C ILE A 292 5.90 -13.68 -5.21
N SER A 293 4.89 -13.64 -6.06
CA SER A 293 3.60 -13.10 -5.68
C SER A 293 2.44 -13.86 -6.32
N THR A 294 1.28 -13.75 -5.70
CA THR A 294 0.02 -14.07 -6.38
C THR A 294 -0.28 -13.03 -7.46
N SER A 295 -0.84 -13.49 -8.58
CA SER A 295 -1.25 -12.66 -9.74
C SER A 295 -2.61 -12.03 -9.48
N VAL A 296 -2.67 -10.97 -8.63
CA VAL A 296 -3.91 -10.29 -8.24
C VAL A 296 -3.78 -8.77 -8.34
N GLY A 297 -4.89 -8.11 -8.62
CA GLY A 297 -4.95 -6.65 -8.69
C GLY A 297 -3.96 -6.08 -9.70
N GLY A 298 -3.21 -5.05 -9.33
CA GLY A 298 -2.20 -4.44 -10.16
C GLY A 298 -0.83 -5.12 -10.15
N ILE A 299 -0.66 -6.24 -9.44
CA ILE A 299 0.64 -6.93 -9.36
C ILE A 299 1.16 -7.37 -10.73
N PRO A 300 0.33 -7.95 -11.63
CA PRO A 300 0.79 -8.34 -12.98
C PRO A 300 1.19 -7.15 -13.89
N GLU A 301 0.91 -5.93 -13.48
CA GLU A 301 1.33 -4.74 -14.21
C GLU A 301 2.82 -4.37 -13.94
N ILE A 302 3.33 -4.81 -12.78
CA ILE A 302 4.68 -4.51 -12.32
C ILE A 302 5.61 -5.73 -12.32
N ILE A 303 5.05 -6.92 -12.12
CA ILE A 303 5.77 -8.20 -12.23
C ILE A 303 5.32 -8.91 -13.51
N GLU A 304 6.28 -9.19 -14.38
CA GLU A 304 6.14 -10.05 -15.54
C GLU A 304 6.73 -11.42 -15.20
N ASP A 305 5.87 -12.46 -15.20
CA ASP A 305 6.24 -13.80 -14.74
C ASP A 305 7.41 -14.38 -15.52
N GLY A 306 8.45 -14.82 -14.82
CA GLY A 306 9.67 -15.39 -15.41
C GLY A 306 10.66 -14.35 -15.95
N ILE A 307 10.35 -13.03 -15.89
CA ILE A 307 11.22 -11.97 -16.41
C ILE A 307 11.83 -11.15 -15.29
N ASN A 308 11.00 -10.57 -14.41
CA ASN A 308 11.45 -9.74 -13.29
C ASN A 308 10.88 -10.16 -11.93
N GLY A 309 10.34 -11.37 -11.86
CA GLY A 309 9.76 -12.00 -10.68
C GLY A 309 8.93 -13.19 -11.07
N LEU A 310 8.27 -13.83 -10.10
CA LEU A 310 7.42 -15.00 -10.36
C LEU A 310 6.00 -14.75 -9.86
N LEU A 311 5.00 -15.17 -10.65
CA LEU A 311 3.59 -15.03 -10.35
C LEU A 311 2.90 -16.40 -10.28
N ALA A 312 2.03 -16.58 -9.29
CA ALA A 312 1.16 -17.75 -9.14
C ALA A 312 -0.31 -17.31 -9.11
N PRO A 313 -1.27 -18.15 -9.50
CA PRO A 313 -2.68 -17.88 -9.26
C PRO A 313 -2.96 -17.71 -7.77
N LYS A 314 -3.93 -16.85 -7.42
CA LYS A 314 -4.38 -16.74 -6.02
C LYS A 314 -4.94 -18.09 -5.53
N HIS A 315 -4.83 -18.35 -4.22
CA HIS A 315 -5.29 -19.59 -3.59
C HIS A 315 -4.66 -20.86 -4.18
N ASN A 316 -3.40 -20.76 -4.63
CA ASN A 316 -2.66 -21.90 -5.17
C ASN A 316 -1.31 -22.04 -4.48
N PRO A 317 -1.28 -22.65 -3.28
CA PRO A 317 -0.06 -22.83 -2.50
C PRO A 317 0.95 -23.75 -3.19
N GLU A 318 0.50 -24.70 -4.03
CA GLU A 318 1.35 -25.65 -4.76
C GLU A 318 2.26 -24.89 -5.75
N ILE A 319 1.69 -24.02 -6.58
CA ILE A 319 2.47 -23.23 -7.55
C ILE A 319 3.38 -22.23 -6.83
N LEU A 320 2.93 -21.64 -5.72
CA LEU A 320 3.81 -20.75 -4.92
C LEU A 320 5.02 -21.51 -4.37
N ALA A 321 4.80 -22.72 -3.86
CA ALA A 321 5.87 -23.57 -3.36
C ALA A 321 6.85 -23.98 -4.47
N GLU A 322 6.34 -24.45 -5.61
CA GLU A 322 7.15 -24.79 -6.79
C GLU A 322 8.02 -23.62 -7.25
N LYS A 323 7.42 -22.44 -7.42
CA LYS A 323 8.14 -21.23 -7.86
C LYS A 323 9.20 -20.78 -6.86
N LEU A 324 8.96 -20.94 -5.56
CA LEU A 324 9.94 -20.57 -4.52
C LEU A 324 11.13 -21.52 -4.52
N ILE A 325 10.89 -22.82 -4.64
CA ILE A 325 11.93 -23.83 -4.76
C ILE A 325 12.75 -23.59 -6.04
N HIS A 326 12.06 -23.41 -7.17
CA HIS A 326 12.69 -23.14 -8.47
C HIS A 326 13.58 -21.89 -8.42
N LEU A 327 13.16 -20.82 -7.75
CA LEU A 327 13.97 -19.61 -7.57
C LEU A 327 15.27 -19.89 -6.81
N PHE A 328 15.19 -20.63 -5.71
CA PHE A 328 16.36 -20.88 -4.86
C PHE A 328 17.32 -21.92 -5.46
N ASP A 329 16.81 -22.83 -6.29
CA ASP A 329 17.63 -23.81 -7.00
C ASP A 329 18.29 -23.21 -8.26
N ASN A 330 17.87 -22.00 -8.69
CA ASN A 330 18.38 -21.33 -9.87
C ASN A 330 18.84 -19.88 -9.58
N THR A 331 20.06 -19.75 -9.15
CA THR A 331 20.66 -18.46 -8.77
C THR A 331 20.77 -17.45 -9.91
N ALA A 332 20.80 -17.92 -11.17
CA ALA A 332 20.81 -17.03 -12.34
C ALA A 332 19.50 -16.21 -12.46
N LEU A 333 18.37 -16.82 -12.10
CA LEU A 333 17.07 -16.13 -12.07
C LEU A 333 17.08 -14.99 -11.03
N ILE A 334 17.71 -15.19 -9.89
CA ILE A 334 17.79 -14.16 -8.85
C ILE A 334 18.50 -12.92 -9.40
N SER A 335 19.64 -13.09 -10.06
CA SER A 335 20.40 -11.99 -10.65
C SER A 335 19.59 -11.27 -11.74
N GLN A 336 18.97 -12.03 -12.65
CA GLN A 336 18.11 -11.48 -13.70
C GLN A 336 16.96 -10.65 -13.11
N PHE A 337 16.17 -11.25 -12.21
CA PHE A 337 14.97 -10.60 -11.66
C PHE A 337 15.32 -9.34 -10.89
N THR A 338 16.36 -9.39 -10.06
CA THR A 338 16.74 -8.25 -9.24
C THR A 338 17.31 -7.09 -10.07
N THR A 339 18.01 -7.35 -11.18
CA THR A 339 18.47 -6.32 -12.10
C THR A 339 17.29 -5.64 -12.78
N LEU A 340 16.45 -6.43 -13.47
CA LEU A 340 15.33 -5.90 -14.26
C LEU A 340 14.29 -5.20 -13.40
N SER A 341 13.96 -5.76 -12.22
CA SER A 341 13.00 -5.14 -11.32
C SER A 341 13.52 -3.84 -10.72
N HIS A 342 14.81 -3.76 -10.39
CA HIS A 342 15.44 -2.55 -9.87
C HIS A 342 15.47 -1.42 -10.91
N GLU A 343 15.86 -1.72 -12.16
CA GLU A 343 15.82 -0.75 -13.27
C GLU A 343 14.39 -0.23 -13.51
N LYS A 344 13.41 -1.13 -13.54
CA LYS A 344 11.99 -0.78 -13.68
C LYS A 344 11.51 0.10 -12.52
N GLN A 345 11.94 -0.19 -11.29
CA GLN A 345 11.64 0.62 -10.12
C GLN A 345 12.16 2.05 -10.25
N LEU A 346 13.43 2.22 -10.61
CA LEU A 346 14.06 3.53 -10.73
C LEU A 346 13.46 4.37 -11.86
N SER A 347 13.09 3.74 -12.97
CA SER A 347 12.59 4.43 -14.16
C SER A 347 11.10 4.76 -14.13
N GLN A 348 10.28 4.04 -13.34
CA GLN A 348 8.81 4.13 -13.44
C GLN A 348 8.07 4.31 -12.11
N TYR A 349 8.65 3.86 -10.98
CA TYR A 349 7.92 3.72 -9.71
C TYR A 349 8.59 4.47 -8.55
N THR A 350 9.05 5.70 -8.81
CA THR A 350 9.57 6.60 -7.78
C THR A 350 8.46 7.53 -7.25
N THR A 351 8.63 8.02 -6.02
CA THR A 351 7.72 9.03 -5.45
C THR A 351 7.75 10.32 -6.26
N THR A 352 8.88 10.67 -6.88
CA THR A 352 9.04 11.83 -7.76
C THR A 352 8.12 11.74 -8.97
N ILE A 353 8.12 10.59 -9.67
CA ILE A 353 7.24 10.35 -10.82
C ILE A 353 5.77 10.38 -10.41
N MET A 354 5.43 9.74 -9.29
CA MET A 354 4.08 9.74 -8.74
C MET A 354 3.61 11.17 -8.42
N ALA A 355 4.42 11.94 -7.71
CA ALA A 355 4.10 13.31 -7.30
C ALA A 355 3.97 14.24 -8.51
N GLN A 356 4.86 14.14 -9.49
CA GLN A 356 4.79 14.93 -10.72
C GLN A 356 3.48 14.67 -11.48
N LYS A 357 3.14 13.39 -11.72
CA LYS A 357 1.88 13.02 -12.39
C LYS A 357 0.64 13.47 -11.61
N THR A 358 0.69 13.41 -10.28
CA THR A 358 -0.39 13.87 -9.41
C THR A 358 -0.54 15.40 -9.49
N LEU A 359 0.57 16.14 -9.45
CA LEU A 359 0.58 17.59 -9.57
C LEU A 359 0.05 18.07 -10.92
N GLU A 360 0.37 17.39 -12.00
CA GLU A 360 -0.18 17.67 -13.33
C GLU A 360 -1.72 17.60 -13.34
N GLN A 361 -2.31 16.62 -12.62
CA GLN A 361 -3.77 16.52 -12.51
C GLN A 361 -4.35 17.65 -11.65
N TYR A 362 -3.66 18.05 -10.57
CA TYR A 362 -4.10 19.20 -9.77
C TYR A 362 -4.14 20.48 -10.59
N LYS A 363 -3.06 20.77 -11.35
CA LYS A 363 -2.98 21.94 -12.21
C LYS A 363 -4.11 21.96 -13.25
N LYS A 364 -4.34 20.83 -13.96
CA LYS A 364 -5.44 20.70 -14.93
C LYS A 364 -6.80 21.03 -14.35
N ILE A 365 -7.08 20.56 -13.11
CA ILE A 365 -8.37 20.80 -12.44
C ILE A 365 -8.52 22.25 -12.03
N ILE A 366 -7.47 22.85 -11.48
CA ILE A 366 -7.51 24.25 -10.99
C ILE A 366 -7.59 25.22 -12.18
N ASP A 367 -6.87 24.95 -13.26
CA ASP A 367 -6.88 25.76 -14.49
C ASP A 367 -8.18 25.60 -15.34
N GLY A 368 -9.11 24.74 -14.89
CA GLY A 368 -10.35 24.47 -15.63
C GLY A 368 -10.17 23.68 -16.93
N LYS A 369 -9.02 23.00 -17.12
CA LYS A 369 -8.67 22.18 -18.30
C LYS A 369 -8.92 20.68 -18.08
N SER A 370 -9.84 20.32 -17.16
CA SER A 370 -10.11 18.93 -16.77
C SER A 370 -11.20 18.29 -17.61
#